data_0d6f78e88785160738c06301e36b27aa
#
_entry.id   0d6f78e88785160738c06301e36b27aa
#
_cell.length_a   1.000
_cell.length_b   1.000
_cell.length_c   1.000
_cell.angle_alpha   90.00
_cell.angle_beta   90.00
_cell.angle_gamma   90.00
#
_symmetry.space_group_name_H-M   'P 1'
#
loop_
_entity.id
_entity.type
_entity.pdbx_description
1 polymer ?
#
loop_
_entity_poly.entity_id
_entity_poly.type
_entity_poly.pdbx_seq_one_letter_code
_entity_poly.pdbx_strand_id
1 'polypeptide(L)'
;YELLNHFEENQELIKDKITRSNPQINGVDDMPYLIAVGRDVMVDLHQEYEAIHKMYEADNVTIPIKAFFGELLKQVDRRKNYPITLLDKKINLDQLLAIHNAMKYPLAYIQGPPGTGKTNTIVNTMVTAFFNEKTVLFASYNNHPIDGVCEKLKSIPYRNKGAIPFPIIRLGNDNCVLQALN
;
A
#
# COMPACT_ATOMS: atom_id res chain seq x y z
N TYR A 1 -14.28 -16.12 -28.49
CA TYR A 1 -14.72 -16.04 -27.07
C TYR A 1 -14.60 -17.38 -26.37
N GLU A 2 -15.00 -18.49 -26.96
CA GLU A 2 -14.89 -19.85 -26.34
C GLU A 2 -13.44 -20.25 -26.05
N LEU A 3 -12.50 -19.91 -26.93
CA LEU A 3 -11.07 -20.17 -26.70
C LEU A 3 -10.46 -19.43 -25.50
N LEU A 4 -11.01 -18.26 -25.14
CA LEU A 4 -10.55 -17.48 -24.00
C LEU A 4 -11.15 -17.95 -22.66
N ASN A 5 -12.36 -18.51 -22.70
CA ASN A 5 -13.00 -19.06 -21.51
C ASN A 5 -12.29 -20.33 -20.97
N HIS A 6 -11.55 -21.02 -21.84
CA HIS A 6 -10.77 -22.22 -21.52
C HIS A 6 -9.30 -22.04 -21.92
N PHE A 7 -8.73 -20.91 -21.49
CA PHE A 7 -7.38 -20.49 -21.88
C PHE A 7 -6.31 -21.55 -21.55
N GLU A 8 -6.38 -22.13 -20.36
CA GLU A 8 -5.41 -23.14 -19.92
C GLU A 8 -5.46 -24.42 -20.76
N GLU A 9 -6.66 -24.84 -21.17
CA GLU A 9 -6.87 -26.03 -22.01
C GLU A 9 -6.54 -25.80 -23.47
N ASN A 10 -6.58 -24.53 -23.94
CA ASN A 10 -6.43 -24.16 -25.34
C ASN A 10 -5.13 -23.40 -25.65
N GLN A 11 -4.15 -23.40 -24.75
CA GLN A 11 -2.90 -22.65 -24.93
C GLN A 11 -2.17 -22.98 -26.25
N GLU A 12 -2.10 -24.24 -26.61
CA GLU A 12 -1.42 -24.68 -27.83
C GLU A 12 -2.16 -24.24 -29.10
N LEU A 13 -3.49 -24.31 -29.09
CA LEU A 13 -4.34 -23.87 -30.20
C LEU A 13 -4.27 -22.34 -30.40
N ILE A 14 -4.22 -21.60 -29.31
CA ILE A 14 -4.04 -20.13 -29.33
C ILE A 14 -2.67 -19.77 -29.86
N LYS A 15 -1.62 -20.45 -29.38
CA LYS A 15 -0.24 -20.29 -29.84
C LYS A 15 -0.08 -20.58 -31.33
N ASP A 16 -0.68 -21.65 -31.81
CA ASP A 16 -0.69 -22.04 -33.23
C ASP A 16 -1.40 -21.01 -34.10
N LYS A 17 -2.55 -20.47 -33.66
CA LYS A 17 -3.26 -19.41 -34.37
C LYS A 17 -2.47 -18.11 -34.41
N ILE A 18 -1.83 -17.72 -33.33
CA ILE A 18 -0.97 -16.52 -33.27
C ILE A 18 0.24 -16.71 -34.19
N THR A 19 0.88 -17.86 -34.20
CA THR A 19 2.05 -18.14 -35.05
C THR A 19 1.69 -18.17 -36.54
N ARG A 20 0.49 -18.62 -36.89
CA ARG A 20 0.01 -18.67 -38.28
C ARG A 20 -0.46 -17.31 -38.80
N SER A 21 -0.92 -16.40 -37.92
CA SER A 21 -1.51 -15.13 -38.38
C SER A 21 -0.49 -14.08 -38.76
N ASN A 22 0.72 -14.00 -38.25
CA ASN A 22 1.84 -13.27 -38.87
C ASN A 22 3.13 -13.23 -38.03
N PRO A 23 4.17 -13.99 -38.35
CA PRO A 23 5.35 -14.04 -37.50
C PRO A 23 6.39 -12.94 -37.71
N GLN A 24 6.21 -12.00 -38.65
CA GLN A 24 7.32 -11.11 -39.05
C GLN A 24 6.97 -9.64 -39.29
N ILE A 25 5.85 -9.12 -38.83
CA ILE A 25 5.56 -7.70 -38.99
C ILE A 25 6.08 -6.92 -37.78
N ASN A 26 7.17 -6.21 -37.97
CA ASN A 26 7.58 -5.11 -37.11
C ASN A 26 6.76 -3.88 -37.48
N GLY A 27 5.63 -3.65 -36.79
CA GLY A 27 4.76 -2.51 -37.07
C GLY A 27 3.46 -2.57 -36.29
N VAL A 28 2.61 -1.59 -36.54
CA VAL A 28 1.26 -1.54 -36.02
C VAL A 28 0.37 -2.36 -36.93
N ASP A 29 -0.28 -3.39 -36.39
CA ASP A 29 -1.29 -4.18 -37.05
C ASP A 29 -2.67 -3.70 -36.60
N ASP A 30 -3.65 -3.73 -37.51
CA ASP A 30 -5.06 -3.39 -37.24
C ASP A 30 -5.85 -4.57 -36.63
N MET A 31 -5.21 -5.73 -36.46
CA MET A 31 -5.80 -6.89 -35.81
C MET A 31 -5.73 -6.77 -34.30
N PRO A 32 -6.84 -6.90 -33.57
CA PRO A 32 -6.78 -6.88 -32.11
C PRO A 32 -6.12 -8.15 -31.57
N TYR A 33 -5.07 -7.97 -30.75
CA TYR A 33 -4.41 -9.07 -30.03
C TYR A 33 -4.83 -9.09 -28.55
N LEU A 34 -4.99 -10.28 -28.04
CA LEU A 34 -5.02 -10.51 -26.60
C LEU A 34 -3.71 -11.20 -26.19
N ILE A 35 -2.85 -10.49 -25.46
CA ILE A 35 -1.63 -11.05 -24.92
C ILE A 35 -1.86 -11.34 -23.44
N ALA A 36 -1.83 -12.61 -23.05
CA ALA A 36 -1.75 -13.02 -21.67
C ALA A 36 -0.29 -13.04 -21.26
N VAL A 37 0.13 -12.07 -20.44
CA VAL A 37 1.45 -12.05 -19.83
C VAL A 37 1.33 -12.63 -18.43
N GLY A 38 1.72 -13.88 -18.25
CA GLY A 38 1.92 -14.47 -16.93
C GLY A 38 3.14 -13.81 -16.29
N ARG A 39 2.96 -12.98 -15.28
CA ARG A 39 4.02 -12.61 -14.35
C ARG A 39 3.88 -13.49 -13.12
N ASP A 40 4.65 -14.53 -13.06
CA ASP A 40 4.90 -15.25 -11.82
C ASP A 40 5.80 -14.37 -10.92
N VAL A 41 5.20 -13.36 -10.33
CA VAL A 41 5.85 -12.65 -9.23
C VAL A 41 5.54 -13.45 -7.96
N MET A 42 6.23 -14.56 -7.80
CA MET A 42 6.27 -15.24 -6.52
C MET A 42 7.14 -14.38 -5.59
N VAL A 43 6.50 -13.74 -4.63
CA VAL A 43 7.21 -13.11 -3.52
C VAL A 43 7.64 -14.26 -2.59
N ASP A 44 8.93 -14.57 -2.59
CA ASP A 44 9.48 -15.53 -1.64
C ASP A 44 9.57 -14.86 -0.26
N LEU A 45 8.71 -15.29 0.66
CA LEU A 45 8.65 -14.80 2.05
C LEU A 45 9.35 -15.77 3.02
N HIS A 46 10.15 -16.70 2.52
CA HIS A 46 10.79 -17.73 3.37
C HIS A 46 11.71 -17.10 4.42
N GLN A 47 12.51 -16.13 4.03
CA GLN A 47 13.44 -15.43 4.93
C GLN A 47 12.70 -14.65 6.03
N GLU A 48 11.59 -14.01 5.68
CA GLU A 48 10.74 -13.27 6.63
C GLU A 48 10.09 -14.21 7.65
N TYR A 49 9.59 -15.36 7.19
CA TYR A 49 9.04 -16.37 8.10
C TYR A 49 10.11 -16.98 9.02
N GLU A 50 11.31 -17.27 8.51
CA GLU A 50 12.42 -17.71 9.34
C GLU A 50 12.83 -16.64 10.38
N ALA A 51 12.85 -15.37 9.99
CA ALA A 51 13.14 -14.28 10.91
C ALA A 51 12.10 -14.20 12.04
N ILE A 52 10.81 -14.32 11.70
CA ILE A 52 9.72 -14.37 12.69
C ILE A 52 9.86 -15.58 13.60
N HIS A 53 10.22 -16.75 13.07
CA HIS A 53 10.44 -17.95 13.85
C HIS A 53 11.57 -17.78 14.87
N LYS A 54 12.70 -17.21 14.46
CA LYS A 54 13.82 -16.87 15.37
C LYS A 54 13.41 -15.88 16.46
N MET A 55 12.57 -14.89 16.13
CA MET A 55 12.00 -13.96 17.11
C MET A 55 11.12 -14.70 18.13
N TYR A 56 10.38 -15.71 17.66
CA TYR A 56 9.52 -16.53 18.51
C TYR A 56 10.34 -17.40 19.47
N GLU A 57 11.39 -18.05 19.00
CA GLU A 57 12.32 -18.84 19.82
C GLU A 57 13.05 -18.00 20.86
N ALA A 58 13.36 -16.75 20.54
CA ALA A 58 14.03 -15.81 21.42
C ALA A 58 13.07 -15.07 22.38
N ASP A 59 11.76 -15.36 22.35
CA ASP A 59 10.69 -14.68 23.11
C ASP A 59 10.70 -13.14 22.96
N ASN A 60 11.09 -12.65 21.79
CA ASN A 60 11.16 -11.22 21.47
C ASN A 60 10.24 -10.80 20.34
N VAL A 61 9.16 -11.54 20.08
CA VAL A 61 8.17 -11.22 19.05
C VAL A 61 7.49 -9.90 19.35
N THR A 62 7.47 -9.02 18.34
CA THR A 62 6.83 -7.70 18.48
C THR A 62 5.32 -7.78 18.57
N ILE A 63 4.71 -6.80 19.26
CA ILE A 63 3.26 -6.75 19.46
C ILE A 63 2.44 -6.81 18.16
N PRO A 64 2.81 -6.09 17.07
CA PRO A 64 2.08 -6.21 15.81
C PRO A 64 2.13 -7.61 15.19
N ILE A 65 3.25 -8.31 15.30
CA ILE A 65 3.38 -9.69 14.81
C ILE A 65 2.48 -10.62 15.64
N LYS A 66 2.52 -10.52 16.98
CA LYS A 66 1.61 -11.27 17.87
C LYS A 66 0.13 -11.01 17.52
N ALA A 67 -0.22 -9.76 17.24
CA ALA A 67 -1.57 -9.40 16.83
C ALA A 67 -1.97 -10.03 15.47
N PHE A 68 -1.04 -10.05 14.51
CA PHE A 68 -1.27 -10.64 13.20
C PHE A 68 -1.56 -12.15 13.29
N PHE A 69 -0.85 -12.85 14.16
CA PHE A 69 -1.07 -14.28 14.42
C PHE A 69 -2.17 -14.58 15.46
N GLY A 70 -2.92 -13.58 15.91
CA GLY A 70 -4.10 -13.76 16.76
C GLY A 70 -3.85 -13.88 18.26
N GLU A 71 -2.62 -13.68 18.73
CA GLU A 71 -2.28 -13.87 20.16
C GLU A 71 -2.79 -12.75 21.08
N LEU A 72 -3.12 -11.57 20.56
CA LEU A 72 -3.41 -10.37 21.36
C LEU A 72 -4.88 -9.93 21.38
N LEU A 73 -5.80 -10.80 21.08
CA LEU A 73 -7.23 -10.44 21.02
C LEU A 73 -7.83 -9.94 22.34
N LYS A 74 -7.13 -10.05 23.48
CA LYS A 74 -7.66 -9.76 24.83
C LYS A 74 -7.11 -8.52 25.53
N GLN A 75 -6.03 -7.90 25.06
CA GLN A 75 -5.37 -6.80 25.80
C GLN A 75 -5.13 -5.57 24.93
N VAL A 76 -6.19 -4.83 24.65
CA VAL A 76 -6.04 -3.46 24.15
C VAL A 76 -5.98 -2.53 25.35
N ASP A 77 -4.91 -1.74 25.47
CA ASP A 77 -4.83 -0.70 26.50
C ASP A 77 -5.91 0.36 26.23
N ARG A 78 -7.01 0.27 26.97
CA ARG A 78 -8.18 1.15 26.82
C ARG A 78 -7.88 2.60 27.22
N ARG A 79 -6.74 2.89 27.82
CA ARG A 79 -6.44 4.19 28.45
C ARG A 79 -5.70 5.18 27.56
N LYS A 80 -5.09 4.75 26.45
CA LYS A 80 -4.41 5.66 25.52
C LYS A 80 -5.42 6.24 24.54
N ASN A 81 -5.87 7.46 24.76
CA ASN A 81 -6.57 8.26 23.79
C ASN A 81 -5.56 9.12 23.03
N TYR A 82 -5.49 8.93 21.72
CA TYR A 82 -4.69 9.77 20.84
C TYR A 82 -5.56 10.90 20.29
N PRO A 83 -5.20 12.18 20.48
CA PRO A 83 -5.91 13.27 19.84
C PRO A 83 -5.82 13.14 18.31
N ILE A 84 -6.96 13.18 17.66
CA ILE A 84 -7.05 13.03 16.20
C ILE A 84 -6.91 14.41 15.57
N THR A 85 -5.96 14.56 14.66
CA THR A 85 -5.76 15.75 13.86
C THR A 85 -6.27 15.53 12.45
N LEU A 86 -7.23 16.34 12.02
CA LEU A 86 -7.84 16.26 10.70
C LEU A 86 -7.46 17.46 9.85
N LEU A 87 -7.06 17.20 8.61
CA LEU A 87 -6.77 18.24 7.62
C LEU A 87 -8.02 18.77 6.93
N ASP A 88 -9.00 17.90 6.74
CA ASP A 88 -10.27 18.23 6.11
C ASP A 88 -11.42 17.95 7.07
N LYS A 89 -12.35 18.92 7.15
CA LYS A 89 -13.58 18.78 7.93
C LYS A 89 -14.57 17.79 7.27
N LYS A 90 -14.39 17.46 6.01
CA LYS A 90 -15.22 16.53 5.25
C LYS A 90 -14.75 15.09 5.44
N ILE A 91 -14.75 14.61 6.67
CA ILE A 91 -14.46 13.22 6.99
C ILE A 91 -15.75 12.54 7.48
N ASN A 92 -16.02 11.32 7.04
CA ASN A 92 -17.14 10.54 7.53
C ASN A 92 -16.74 9.74 8.78
N LEU A 93 -17.75 9.17 9.46
CA LEU A 93 -17.55 8.42 10.71
C LEU A 93 -16.67 7.19 10.51
N ASP A 94 -16.80 6.49 9.40
CA ASP A 94 -16.02 5.27 9.13
C ASP A 94 -14.53 5.60 8.94
N GLN A 95 -14.24 6.70 8.23
CA GLN A 95 -12.87 7.20 8.09
C GLN A 95 -12.29 7.64 9.44
N LEU A 96 -13.08 8.30 10.27
CA LEU A 96 -12.66 8.69 11.62
C LEU A 96 -12.37 7.47 12.50
N LEU A 97 -13.22 6.46 12.46
CA LEU A 97 -13.01 5.19 13.16
C LEU A 97 -11.77 4.46 12.64
N ALA A 98 -11.53 4.49 11.33
CA ALA A 98 -10.32 3.90 10.73
C ALA A 98 -9.05 4.57 11.26
N ILE A 99 -9.01 5.92 11.33
CA ILE A 99 -7.88 6.66 11.91
C ILE A 99 -7.71 6.32 13.40
N HIS A 100 -8.81 6.33 14.15
CA HIS A 100 -8.79 5.98 15.57
C HIS A 100 -8.23 4.56 15.79
N ASN A 101 -8.70 3.59 15.02
CA ASN A 101 -8.26 2.21 15.14
C ASN A 101 -6.79 2.04 14.75
N ALA A 102 -6.34 2.71 13.68
CA ALA A 102 -4.94 2.69 13.26
C ALA A 102 -3.99 3.26 14.35
N MET A 103 -4.44 4.23 15.12
CA MET A 103 -3.66 4.81 16.22
C MET A 103 -3.69 3.97 17.49
N LYS A 104 -4.79 3.27 17.73
CA LYS A 104 -5.05 2.60 19.01
C LYS A 104 -4.61 1.14 19.04
N TYR A 105 -4.81 0.43 17.93
CA TYR A 105 -4.58 -1.01 17.87
C TYR A 105 -3.21 -1.34 17.27
N PRO A 106 -2.55 -2.41 17.72
CA PRO A 106 -1.26 -2.83 17.16
C PRO A 106 -1.37 -3.30 15.70
N LEU A 107 -2.56 -3.71 15.28
CA LEU A 107 -2.90 -4.06 13.91
C LEU A 107 -4.30 -3.54 13.59
N ALA A 108 -4.45 -2.83 12.48
CA ALA A 108 -5.75 -2.38 11.97
C ALA A 108 -5.86 -2.70 10.48
N TYR A 109 -6.90 -3.41 10.10
CA TYR A 109 -7.22 -3.68 8.70
C TYR A 109 -8.29 -2.70 8.22
N ILE A 110 -7.99 -1.94 7.17
CA ILE A 110 -8.88 -0.91 6.63
C ILE A 110 -9.18 -1.23 5.17
N GLN A 111 -10.40 -1.63 4.88
CA GLN A 111 -10.87 -1.90 3.54
C GLN A 111 -11.74 -0.75 3.04
N GLY A 112 -11.55 -0.36 1.79
CA GLY A 112 -12.38 0.66 1.15
C GLY A 112 -12.41 0.48 -0.37
N PRO A 113 -13.59 0.45 -1.00
CA PRO A 113 -13.72 0.46 -2.46
C PRO A 113 -13.06 1.69 -3.13
N PRO A 114 -12.85 1.70 -4.44
CA PRO A 114 -12.45 2.90 -5.17
C PRO A 114 -13.41 4.08 -4.87
N GLY A 115 -12.86 5.29 -4.74
CA GLY A 115 -13.68 6.49 -4.49
C GLY A 115 -14.08 6.76 -3.04
N THR A 116 -13.82 5.87 -2.08
CA THR A 116 -14.17 6.04 -0.66
C THR A 116 -13.27 6.98 0.13
N GLY A 117 -12.31 7.63 -0.52
CA GLY A 117 -11.40 8.58 0.14
C GLY A 117 -10.25 7.95 0.91
N LYS A 118 -9.82 6.72 0.56
CA LYS A 118 -8.69 6.03 1.21
C LYS A 118 -7.44 6.91 1.36
N THR A 119 -7.06 7.63 0.31
CA THR A 119 -5.89 8.52 0.36
C THR A 119 -6.06 9.62 1.42
N ASN A 120 -7.27 10.17 1.60
CA ASN A 120 -7.53 11.15 2.64
C ASN A 120 -7.43 10.53 4.03
N THR A 121 -7.94 9.30 4.20
CA THR A 121 -7.82 8.56 5.46
C THR A 121 -6.35 8.30 5.81
N ILE A 122 -5.54 7.86 4.83
CA ILE A 122 -4.10 7.63 5.01
C ILE A 122 -3.39 8.92 5.43
N VAL A 123 -3.60 10.02 4.69
CA VAL A 123 -2.98 11.32 4.99
C VAL A 123 -3.38 11.82 6.39
N ASN A 124 -4.66 11.75 6.76
CA ASN A 124 -5.11 12.14 8.09
C ASN A 124 -4.55 11.23 9.19
N THR A 125 -4.36 9.92 8.93
CA THR A 125 -3.69 9.01 9.86
C THR A 125 -2.24 9.42 10.06
N MET A 126 -1.51 9.73 8.98
CA MET A 126 -0.10 10.15 9.05
C MET A 126 0.06 11.47 9.81
N VAL A 127 -0.80 12.43 9.54
CA VAL A 127 -0.80 13.72 10.25
C VAL A 127 -1.16 13.54 11.72
N THR A 128 -2.16 12.71 12.03
CA THR A 128 -2.50 12.35 13.40
C THR A 128 -1.32 11.70 14.11
N ALA A 129 -0.63 10.76 13.47
CA ALA A 129 0.54 10.11 14.02
C ALA A 129 1.68 11.10 14.29
N PHE A 130 1.95 11.99 13.33
CA PHE A 130 2.97 13.04 13.47
C PHE A 130 2.72 13.94 14.69
N PHE A 131 1.49 14.45 14.86
CA PHE A 131 1.14 15.28 16.02
C PHE A 131 1.06 14.52 17.34
N ASN A 132 1.07 13.18 17.28
CA ASN A 132 1.24 12.31 18.45
C ASN A 132 2.69 11.80 18.59
N GLU A 133 3.66 12.48 17.98
CA GLU A 133 5.10 12.17 18.07
C GLU A 133 5.45 10.74 17.63
N LYS A 134 4.75 10.25 16.58
CA LYS A 134 4.98 8.93 16.00
C LYS A 134 5.69 9.03 14.66
N THR A 135 6.60 8.11 14.44
CA THR A 135 7.19 7.87 13.12
C THR A 135 6.28 6.99 12.29
N VAL A 136 6.13 7.31 11.00
CA VAL A 136 5.28 6.56 10.08
C VAL A 136 6.10 6.07 8.90
N LEU A 137 6.01 4.78 8.61
CA LEU A 137 6.47 4.19 7.35
C LEU A 137 5.24 3.91 6.48
N PHE A 138 5.19 4.53 5.31
CA PHE A 138 4.18 4.25 4.31
C PHE A 138 4.79 3.49 3.13
N ALA A 139 4.34 2.26 2.91
CA ALA A 139 4.78 1.40 1.83
C ALA A 139 3.62 1.06 0.90
N SER A 140 3.90 0.96 -0.39
CA SER A 140 2.95 0.53 -1.41
C SER A 140 3.69 -0.25 -2.49
N TYR A 141 2.99 -1.20 -3.11
CA TYR A 141 3.50 -1.94 -4.26
C TYR A 141 3.78 -1.04 -5.47
N ASN A 142 2.99 0.01 -5.65
CA ASN A 142 3.13 0.98 -6.74
C ASN A 142 3.63 2.33 -6.21
N ASN A 143 4.40 3.05 -7.04
CA ASN A 143 4.89 4.40 -6.71
C ASN A 143 3.77 5.45 -6.68
N HIS A 144 2.80 5.36 -7.58
CA HIS A 144 1.74 6.37 -7.73
C HIS A 144 0.96 6.69 -6.43
N PRO A 145 0.52 5.72 -5.60
CA PRO A 145 -0.09 6.03 -4.31
C PRO A 145 0.84 6.77 -3.34
N ILE A 146 2.14 6.44 -3.37
CA ILE A 146 3.13 7.07 -2.49
C ILE A 146 3.33 8.54 -2.91
N ASP A 147 3.47 8.79 -4.20
CA ASP A 147 3.64 10.14 -4.74
C ASP A 147 2.43 11.01 -4.43
N GLY A 148 1.21 10.50 -4.63
CA GLY A 148 -0.02 11.21 -4.30
C GLY A 148 -0.19 11.53 -2.80
N VAL A 149 0.26 10.68 -1.90
CA VAL A 149 0.28 10.95 -0.46
C VAL A 149 1.33 12.00 -0.13
N CYS A 150 2.54 11.88 -0.71
CA CYS A 150 3.64 12.81 -0.51
C CYS A 150 3.28 14.24 -0.97
N GLU A 151 2.69 14.38 -2.15
CA GLU A 151 2.20 15.67 -2.67
C GLU A 151 1.14 16.30 -1.76
N LYS A 152 0.18 15.51 -1.30
CA LYS A 152 -0.85 15.98 -0.36
C LYS A 152 -0.25 16.47 0.95
N LEU A 153 0.70 15.76 1.53
CA LEU A 153 1.37 16.18 2.75
C LEU A 153 2.17 17.47 2.54
N LYS A 154 2.88 17.62 1.42
CA LYS A 154 3.62 18.85 1.07
C LYS A 154 2.72 20.05 0.79
N SER A 155 1.49 19.84 0.37
CA SER A 155 0.53 20.90 0.04
C SER A 155 -0.31 21.40 1.22
N ILE A 156 -0.13 20.85 2.43
CA ILE A 156 -0.93 21.25 3.60
C ILE A 156 -0.62 22.70 4.00
N PRO A 157 -1.60 23.61 3.96
CA PRO A 157 -1.36 25.01 4.26
C PRO A 157 -1.22 25.26 5.76
N TYR A 158 -0.33 26.15 6.14
CA TYR A 158 -0.19 26.66 7.51
C TYR A 158 -0.54 28.14 7.59
N ARG A 159 -1.72 28.46 8.09
CA ARG A 159 -2.17 29.84 8.44
C ARG A 159 -1.71 30.92 7.44
N ASN A 160 -1.92 30.75 6.16
CA ASN A 160 -1.49 31.66 5.09
C ASN A 160 0.03 31.94 4.99
N LYS A 161 0.86 31.07 5.59
CA LYS A 161 2.33 31.20 5.61
C LYS A 161 3.08 30.15 4.80
N GLY A 162 2.43 29.53 3.82
CA GLY A 162 3.02 28.43 3.05
C GLY A 162 2.60 27.05 3.54
N ALA A 163 3.30 26.00 3.13
CA ALA A 163 3.03 24.62 3.52
C ALA A 163 3.71 24.26 4.85
N ILE A 164 3.13 23.30 5.57
CA ILE A 164 3.77 22.74 6.77
C ILE A 164 4.99 21.93 6.33
N PRO A 165 6.19 22.21 6.84
CA PRO A 165 7.39 21.45 6.51
C PRO A 165 7.39 20.11 7.25
N PHE A 166 6.61 19.13 6.77
CA PHE A 166 6.69 17.77 7.30
C PHE A 166 8.05 17.15 6.95
N PRO A 167 8.73 16.50 7.89
CA PRO A 167 9.97 15.76 7.62
C PRO A 167 9.63 14.46 6.86
N ILE A 168 9.60 14.55 5.53
CA ILE A 168 9.24 13.44 4.64
C ILE A 168 10.47 13.00 3.86
N ILE A 169 10.78 11.71 3.94
CA ILE A 169 11.80 11.06 3.11
C ILE A 169 11.07 10.14 2.13
N ARG A 170 11.24 10.38 0.83
CA ARG A 170 10.69 9.54 -0.24
C ARG A 170 11.79 8.59 -0.75
N LEU A 171 11.58 7.30 -0.57
CA LEU A 171 12.49 6.23 -1.00
C LEU A 171 11.86 5.42 -2.15
N GLY A 172 12.66 4.56 -2.79
CA GLY A 172 12.19 3.62 -3.82
C GLY A 172 12.23 4.12 -5.26
N ASN A 173 12.85 5.29 -5.49
CA ASN A 173 13.22 5.79 -6.81
C ASN A 173 14.58 6.48 -6.68
N ASP A 174 15.52 6.19 -7.58
CA ASP A 174 16.91 6.68 -7.50
C ASP A 174 16.98 8.21 -7.40
N ASN A 175 16.17 8.93 -8.18
CA ASN A 175 16.10 10.38 -8.12
C ASN A 175 15.61 10.91 -6.76
N CYS A 176 14.64 10.21 -6.15
CA CYS A 176 14.11 10.60 -4.84
C CYS A 176 15.10 10.29 -3.72
N VAL A 177 15.86 9.20 -3.83
CA VAL A 177 16.93 8.85 -2.88
C VAL A 177 18.04 9.88 -2.91
N LEU A 178 18.48 10.29 -4.10
CA LEU A 178 19.49 11.34 -4.27
C LEU A 178 19.04 12.70 -3.69
N GLN A 179 17.76 13.06 -3.83
CA GLN A 179 17.19 14.27 -3.23
C GLN A 179 17.08 14.19 -1.71
N ALA A 180 16.94 13.00 -1.15
CA ALA A 180 16.84 12.80 0.30
C ALA A 180 18.20 12.80 1.01
N LEU A 181 19.28 12.57 0.25
CA LEU A 181 20.66 12.54 0.75
C LEU A 181 21.40 13.89 0.66
N ASN A 182 20.85 14.85 -0.09
CA ASN A 182 21.34 16.22 -0.23
C ASN A 182 20.56 17.19 0.67
#